data_fac1542758ec3b9274c33c7bc1e6dd46
#
_entry.id   fac1542758ec3b9274c33c7bc1e6dd46
#
_cell.length_a   1.000
_cell.length_b   1.000
_cell.length_c   1.000
_cell.angle_alpha   90.00
_cell.angle_beta   90.00
_cell.angle_gamma   90.00
#
_symmetry.space_group_name_H-M   'P 1'
#
loop_
_entity.id
_entity.type
_entity.pdbx_description
1 polymer ?
#
loop_
_entity_poly.entity_id
_entity_poly.type
_entity_poly.pdbx_seq_one_letter_code
_entity_poly.pdbx_strand_id
1 'polypeptide(L)'
;MSNAPFPIDPELTAIAIAYRNGRMIADEVLPRVPVGKQEFKYWKYDLAQGFTVPETLVGRKSKPNEVEFSATDETSSTEDHGLDAPVPQADIDNAPTNYNPLGHATEQTTNLILLDREARTSKLVFNPNSYAAGNKRTLSGTEQWSDPASNPLPEITDALDSVILRPNIGVLGRRTATILRRHPKIVKAYNGT
;
A
#
# COMPACT_ATOMS: atom_id res chain seq x y z
N MET A 1 -26.39 16.47 -14.37
CA MET A 1 -25.01 16.99 -14.31
C MET A 1 -24.75 17.30 -12.85
N SER A 2 -23.80 16.63 -12.23
CA SER A 2 -23.39 16.92 -10.85
C SER A 2 -22.73 18.31 -10.87
N ASN A 3 -23.34 19.30 -10.23
CA ASN A 3 -22.68 20.58 -10.01
C ASN A 3 -21.52 20.33 -9.06
N ALA A 4 -20.31 20.26 -9.60
CA ALA A 4 -19.11 20.23 -8.77
C ALA A 4 -19.11 21.50 -7.88
N PRO A 5 -18.86 21.39 -6.57
CA PRO A 5 -18.91 22.53 -5.65
C PRO A 5 -17.81 23.58 -5.93
N PHE A 6 -16.86 23.27 -6.80
CA PHE A 6 -15.76 24.15 -7.18
C PHE A 6 -15.66 24.29 -8.70
N PRO A 7 -15.21 25.46 -9.22
CA PRO A 7 -14.95 25.63 -10.63
C PRO A 7 -13.87 24.65 -11.09
N ILE A 8 -14.11 23.98 -12.22
CA ILE A 8 -13.18 23.02 -12.80
C ILE A 8 -12.51 23.70 -14.01
N ASP A 9 -11.20 23.84 -13.94
CA ASP A 9 -10.35 24.23 -15.07
C ASP A 9 -9.86 22.96 -15.79
N PRO A 10 -10.20 22.75 -17.08
CA PRO A 10 -9.82 21.55 -17.81
C PRO A 10 -8.31 21.41 -18.01
N GLU A 11 -7.58 22.51 -18.18
CA GLU A 11 -6.12 22.51 -18.39
C GLU A 11 -5.40 22.10 -17.11
N LEU A 12 -5.73 22.71 -15.97
CA LEU A 12 -5.16 22.37 -14.66
C LEU A 12 -5.54 20.96 -14.24
N THR A 13 -6.77 20.52 -14.58
CA THR A 13 -7.21 19.14 -14.35
C THR A 13 -6.37 18.15 -15.15
N ALA A 14 -6.06 18.44 -16.40
CA ALA A 14 -5.21 17.58 -17.22
C ALA A 14 -3.78 17.47 -16.65
N ILE A 15 -3.21 18.57 -16.15
CA ILE A 15 -1.92 18.59 -15.47
C ILE A 15 -1.96 17.69 -14.22
N ALA A 16 -2.96 17.85 -13.37
CA ALA A 16 -3.10 17.05 -12.14
C ALA A 16 -3.25 15.55 -12.44
N ILE A 17 -4.02 15.17 -13.47
CA ILE A 17 -4.18 13.77 -13.89
C ILE A 17 -2.89 13.18 -14.47
N ALA A 18 -2.15 13.97 -15.24
CA ALA A 18 -0.90 13.55 -15.88
C ALA A 18 0.27 13.45 -14.90
N TYR A 19 0.23 14.20 -13.79
CA TYR A 19 1.34 14.27 -12.83
C TYR A 19 1.63 12.88 -12.22
N ARG A 20 2.90 12.52 -12.19
CA ARG A 20 3.39 11.27 -11.57
C ARG A 20 4.67 11.56 -10.81
N ASN A 21 4.78 10.96 -9.63
CA ASN A 21 6.02 10.97 -8.84
C ASN A 21 6.52 9.53 -8.65
N GLY A 22 7.49 9.11 -9.46
CA GLY A 22 8.04 7.76 -9.45
C GLY A 22 8.82 7.36 -8.18
N ARG A 23 8.90 8.24 -7.19
CA ARG A 23 9.50 7.94 -5.88
C ARG A 23 8.47 7.48 -4.85
N MET A 24 7.19 7.63 -5.14
CA MET A 24 6.07 7.23 -4.27
C MET A 24 5.58 5.85 -4.67
N ILE A 25 5.45 4.96 -3.70
CA ILE A 25 5.12 3.55 -3.87
C ILE A 25 3.77 3.15 -3.26
N ALA A 26 3.03 4.11 -2.70
CA ALA A 26 1.76 3.82 -2.02
C ALA A 26 0.75 3.06 -2.89
N ASP A 27 0.68 3.37 -4.19
CA ASP A 27 -0.24 2.71 -5.13
C ASP A 27 0.20 1.29 -5.52
N GLU A 28 1.49 0.97 -5.39
CA GLU A 28 2.01 -0.39 -5.58
C GLU A 28 1.75 -1.26 -4.35
N VAL A 29 1.87 -0.67 -3.15
CA VAL A 29 1.70 -1.38 -1.88
C VAL A 29 0.22 -1.57 -1.53
N LEU A 30 -0.58 -0.52 -1.67
CA LEU A 30 -2.04 -0.49 -1.44
C LEU A 30 -2.74 0.09 -2.67
N PRO A 31 -3.10 -0.74 -3.65
CA PRO A 31 -3.78 -0.28 -4.87
C PRO A 31 -5.11 0.41 -4.58
N ARG A 32 -5.45 1.39 -5.42
CA ARG A 32 -6.74 2.09 -5.33
C ARG A 32 -7.85 1.20 -5.85
N VAL A 33 -8.93 1.10 -5.07
CA VAL A 33 -10.16 0.42 -5.48
C VAL A 33 -11.24 1.48 -5.68
N PRO A 34 -11.77 1.67 -6.89
CA PRO A 34 -12.85 2.63 -7.13
C PRO A 34 -14.14 2.17 -6.46
N VAL A 35 -14.81 3.08 -5.76
CA VAL A 35 -16.11 2.84 -5.11
C VAL A 35 -17.13 3.85 -5.62
N GLY A 36 -18.39 3.42 -5.76
CA GLY A 36 -19.45 4.26 -6.31
C GLY A 36 -20.14 5.17 -5.30
N LYS A 37 -19.85 5.00 -4.00
CA LYS A 37 -20.45 5.78 -2.90
C LYS A 37 -19.41 6.07 -1.85
N GLN A 38 -19.57 7.18 -1.13
CA GLN A 38 -18.67 7.54 -0.03
C GLN A 38 -18.71 6.51 1.10
N GLU A 39 -19.90 6.06 1.48
CA GLU A 39 -20.11 4.94 2.38
C GLU A 39 -20.45 3.69 1.57
N PHE A 40 -19.71 2.60 1.77
CA PHE A 40 -19.87 1.36 1.02
C PHE A 40 -19.73 0.14 1.91
N LYS A 41 -20.41 -0.94 1.51
CA LYS A 41 -20.28 -2.25 2.10
C LYS A 41 -19.40 -3.15 1.26
N TYR A 42 -18.63 -4.02 1.93
CA TYR A 42 -17.87 -5.06 1.25
C TYR A 42 -17.95 -6.37 2.04
N TRP A 43 -17.78 -7.47 1.32
CA TRP A 43 -17.81 -8.81 1.90
C TRP A 43 -16.41 -9.24 2.33
N LYS A 44 -16.29 -9.65 3.58
CA LYS A 44 -15.07 -10.22 4.13
C LYS A 44 -15.24 -11.73 4.23
N TYR A 45 -14.50 -12.44 3.42
CA TYR A 45 -14.46 -13.90 3.42
C TYR A 45 -13.37 -14.40 4.37
N ASP A 46 -13.65 -15.48 5.11
CA ASP A 46 -12.62 -16.15 5.86
C ASP A 46 -11.70 -16.91 4.90
N LEU A 47 -10.41 -16.61 4.98
CA LEU A 47 -9.39 -17.25 4.15
C LEU A 47 -9.36 -18.78 4.35
N ALA A 48 -9.65 -19.25 5.57
CA ALA A 48 -9.68 -20.67 5.90
C ALA A 48 -10.67 -21.46 5.03
N GLN A 49 -11.78 -20.87 4.60
CA GLN A 49 -12.77 -21.52 3.75
C GLN A 49 -12.20 -21.95 2.38
N GLY A 50 -11.26 -21.18 1.84
CA GLY A 50 -10.61 -21.47 0.56
C GLY A 50 -9.47 -22.50 0.64
N PHE A 51 -9.00 -22.82 1.86
CA PHE A 51 -7.84 -23.69 2.09
C PHE A 51 -8.16 -24.90 2.98
N THR A 52 -9.42 -25.09 3.36
CA THR A 52 -9.89 -26.29 4.06
C THR A 52 -10.26 -27.35 3.03
N VAL A 53 -9.64 -28.52 3.11
CA VAL A 53 -9.94 -29.63 2.20
C VAL A 53 -11.12 -30.42 2.79
N PRO A 54 -12.32 -30.36 2.19
CA PRO A 54 -13.45 -31.15 2.63
C PRO A 54 -13.30 -32.63 2.19
N GLU A 55 -14.00 -33.53 2.85
CA GLU A 55 -14.12 -34.91 2.39
C GLU A 55 -14.93 -34.96 1.08
N THR A 56 -14.30 -35.38 0.01
CA THR A 56 -14.90 -35.45 -1.35
C THR A 56 -15.29 -36.82 -1.79
N LEU A 57 -14.95 -37.88 -0.98
CA LEU A 57 -15.28 -39.25 -1.31
C LEU A 57 -16.78 -39.50 -1.12
N VAL A 58 -17.44 -39.96 -2.16
CA VAL A 58 -18.89 -40.24 -2.16
C VAL A 58 -19.10 -41.71 -2.42
N GLY A 59 -19.84 -42.35 -1.54
CA GLY A 59 -20.28 -43.74 -1.73
C GLY A 59 -21.27 -43.84 -2.90
N ARG A 60 -21.31 -44.98 -3.56
CA ARG A 60 -22.11 -45.26 -4.78
C ARG A 60 -23.61 -44.86 -4.67
N LYS A 61 -24.17 -44.79 -3.47
CA LYS A 61 -25.57 -44.43 -3.19
C LYS A 61 -25.71 -43.24 -2.20
N SER A 62 -24.60 -42.63 -1.82
CA SER A 62 -24.60 -41.56 -0.84
C SER A 62 -24.76 -40.20 -1.53
N LYS A 63 -25.40 -39.27 -0.83
CA LYS A 63 -25.45 -37.85 -1.22
C LYS A 63 -24.03 -37.26 -1.04
N PRO A 64 -23.54 -36.39 -1.94
CA PRO A 64 -22.30 -35.64 -1.74
C PRO A 64 -22.36 -34.77 -0.48
N ASN A 65 -21.19 -34.51 0.12
CA ASN A 65 -21.08 -33.59 1.24
C ASN A 65 -21.40 -32.17 0.76
N GLU A 66 -22.13 -31.43 1.58
CA GLU A 66 -22.46 -30.04 1.31
C GLU A 66 -21.41 -29.14 1.98
N VAL A 67 -20.96 -28.11 1.27
CA VAL A 67 -20.07 -27.07 1.80
C VAL A 67 -20.79 -25.74 1.72
N GLU A 68 -20.68 -24.94 2.77
CA GLU A 68 -21.25 -23.61 2.84
C GLU A 68 -20.11 -22.57 2.87
N PHE A 69 -20.25 -21.52 2.05
CA PHE A 69 -19.32 -20.40 2.04
C PHE A 69 -20.04 -19.18 2.64
N SER A 70 -19.53 -18.70 3.76
CA SER A 70 -20.07 -17.54 4.45
C SER A 70 -19.14 -16.34 4.31
N ALA A 71 -19.73 -15.15 4.33
CA ALA A 71 -19.01 -13.90 4.35
C ALA A 71 -19.64 -12.96 5.38
N THR A 72 -18.81 -12.11 5.97
CA THR A 72 -19.28 -11.08 6.91
C THR A 72 -19.37 -9.75 6.18
N ASP A 73 -20.49 -9.05 6.39
CA ASP A 73 -20.69 -7.66 5.95
C ASP A 73 -19.80 -6.72 6.75
N GLU A 74 -18.98 -5.95 6.07
CA GLU A 74 -18.21 -4.85 6.67
C GLU A 74 -18.60 -3.54 5.98
N THR A 75 -18.67 -2.46 6.74
CA THR A 75 -18.94 -1.11 6.22
C THR A 75 -17.69 -0.27 6.33
N SER A 76 -17.39 0.48 5.29
CA SER A 76 -16.28 1.44 5.27
C SER A 76 -16.70 2.72 4.56
N SER A 77 -15.92 3.77 4.74
CA SER A 77 -16.15 5.07 4.10
C SER A 77 -14.87 5.64 3.52
N THR A 78 -15.02 6.46 2.49
CA THR A 78 -13.94 7.27 1.93
C THR A 78 -13.91 8.63 2.59
N GLU A 79 -12.72 9.21 2.70
CA GLU A 79 -12.49 10.57 3.16
C GLU A 79 -11.96 11.42 2.01
N ASP A 80 -12.44 12.66 1.90
CA ASP A 80 -11.99 13.60 0.88
C ASP A 80 -10.72 14.33 1.36
N HIS A 81 -9.71 14.38 0.52
CA HIS A 81 -8.46 15.09 0.76
C HIS A 81 -8.23 16.13 -0.32
N GLY A 82 -8.02 17.36 0.08
CA GLY A 82 -7.82 18.48 -0.83
C GLY A 82 -6.85 19.52 -0.25
N LEU A 83 -6.21 20.26 -1.11
CA LEU A 83 -5.37 21.42 -0.79
C LEU A 83 -5.70 22.54 -1.76
N ASP A 84 -5.65 23.75 -1.29
CA ASP A 84 -5.74 24.97 -2.10
C ASP A 84 -4.39 25.69 -2.12
N ALA A 85 -4.01 26.19 -3.31
CA ALA A 85 -2.79 26.93 -3.52
C ALA A 85 -3.12 28.22 -4.33
N PRO A 86 -3.56 29.28 -3.66
CA PRO A 86 -3.91 30.52 -4.34
C PRO A 86 -2.67 31.17 -4.96
N VAL A 87 -2.78 31.53 -6.25
CA VAL A 87 -1.74 32.25 -6.99
C VAL A 87 -2.21 33.66 -7.19
N PRO A 88 -1.46 34.69 -6.67
CA PRO A 88 -1.82 36.10 -6.87
C PRO A 88 -1.84 36.48 -8.35
N GLN A 89 -2.79 37.32 -8.76
CA GLN A 89 -2.90 37.78 -10.14
C GLN A 89 -1.62 38.48 -10.62
N ALA A 90 -0.97 39.22 -9.74
CA ALA A 90 0.30 39.89 -10.07
C ALA A 90 1.42 38.91 -10.46
N ASP A 91 1.44 37.68 -9.87
CA ASP A 91 2.43 36.69 -10.22
C ASP A 91 2.14 36.03 -11.58
N ILE A 92 0.86 35.97 -11.95
CA ILE A 92 0.43 35.48 -13.28
C ILE A 92 0.80 36.54 -14.34
N ASP A 93 0.48 37.81 -14.10
CA ASP A 93 0.70 38.90 -15.04
C ASP A 93 2.20 39.20 -15.28
N ASN A 94 3.04 38.97 -14.28
CA ASN A 94 4.49 39.22 -14.36
C ASN A 94 5.28 37.94 -14.71
N ALA A 95 4.61 36.79 -14.93
CA ALA A 95 5.29 35.56 -15.24
C ALA A 95 6.02 35.61 -16.59
N PRO A 96 7.25 35.10 -16.70
CA PRO A 96 7.93 34.94 -17.98
C PRO A 96 7.13 34.02 -18.93
N THR A 97 7.24 34.26 -20.23
CA THR A 97 6.48 33.51 -21.26
C THR A 97 6.66 31.96 -21.20
N ASN A 98 7.77 31.49 -20.63
CA ASN A 98 8.11 30.09 -20.50
C ASN A 98 7.74 29.49 -19.13
N TYR A 99 7.02 30.21 -18.28
CA TYR A 99 6.63 29.76 -16.95
C TYR A 99 5.14 29.98 -16.70
N ASN A 100 4.44 28.91 -16.29
CA ASN A 100 3.03 28.95 -15.92
C ASN A 100 2.89 28.79 -14.40
N PRO A 101 2.61 29.84 -13.63
CA PRO A 101 2.48 29.80 -12.18
C PRO A 101 1.33 28.89 -11.71
N LEU A 102 0.20 28.90 -12.42
CA LEU A 102 -0.96 28.07 -12.11
C LEU A 102 -0.66 26.58 -12.33
N GLY A 103 -0.01 26.24 -13.45
CA GLY A 103 0.42 24.88 -13.74
C GLY A 103 1.41 24.36 -12.68
N HIS A 104 2.39 25.19 -12.30
CA HIS A 104 3.34 24.86 -11.24
C HIS A 104 2.67 24.66 -9.88
N ALA A 105 1.75 25.56 -9.49
CA ALA A 105 0.98 25.42 -8.24
C ALA A 105 0.16 24.10 -8.24
N THR A 106 -0.44 23.75 -9.37
CA THR A 106 -1.20 22.50 -9.53
C THR A 106 -0.32 21.26 -9.38
N GLU A 107 0.86 21.25 -10.00
CA GLU A 107 1.83 20.14 -9.83
C GLU A 107 2.28 19.99 -8.38
N GLN A 108 2.63 21.10 -7.71
CA GLN A 108 3.07 21.08 -6.32
C GLN A 108 1.96 20.63 -5.38
N THR A 109 0.74 21.11 -5.56
CA THR A 109 -0.42 20.73 -4.76
C THR A 109 -0.73 19.24 -4.94
N THR A 110 -0.71 18.76 -6.18
CA THR A 110 -0.90 17.33 -6.49
C THR A 110 0.18 16.47 -5.85
N ASN A 111 1.45 16.91 -5.90
CA ASN A 111 2.56 16.21 -5.24
C ASN A 111 2.38 16.14 -3.72
N LEU A 112 1.88 17.18 -3.07
CA LEU A 112 1.62 17.17 -1.63
C LEU A 112 0.47 16.24 -1.25
N ILE A 113 -0.60 16.16 -2.06
CA ILE A 113 -1.69 15.20 -1.85
C ILE A 113 -1.18 13.75 -2.00
N LEU A 114 -0.33 13.49 -3.00
CA LEU A 114 0.29 12.17 -3.15
C LEU A 114 1.23 11.84 -1.98
N LEU A 115 1.97 12.83 -1.48
CA LEU A 115 2.85 12.67 -0.31
C LEU A 115 2.06 12.37 0.97
N ASP A 116 0.91 13.02 1.17
CA ASP A 116 0.01 12.70 2.28
C ASP A 116 -0.49 11.24 2.19
N ARG A 117 -0.88 10.79 0.99
CA ARG A 117 -1.25 9.41 0.76
C ARG A 117 -0.10 8.43 1.08
N GLU A 118 1.13 8.75 0.64
CA GLU A 118 2.32 7.96 0.98
C GLU A 118 2.52 7.86 2.49
N ALA A 119 2.40 8.99 3.20
CA ALA A 119 2.54 9.02 4.66
C ALA A 119 1.45 8.20 5.38
N ARG A 120 0.19 8.26 4.91
CA ARG A 120 -0.92 7.45 5.46
C ARG A 120 -0.70 5.97 5.20
N THR A 121 -0.32 5.59 3.98
CA THR A 121 0.03 4.21 3.63
C THR A 121 1.17 3.69 4.49
N SER A 122 2.23 4.46 4.65
CA SER A 122 3.36 4.11 5.52
C SER A 122 2.94 3.89 6.97
N LYS A 123 2.12 4.78 7.53
CA LYS A 123 1.59 4.63 8.90
C LYS A 123 0.77 3.35 9.06
N LEU A 124 0.01 2.95 8.05
CA LEU A 124 -0.80 1.73 8.10
C LEU A 124 0.07 0.48 7.98
N VAL A 125 0.97 0.44 7.00
CA VAL A 125 1.82 -0.73 6.70
C VAL A 125 2.84 -1.01 7.80
N PHE A 126 3.42 0.03 8.41
CA PHE A 126 4.40 -0.13 9.50
C PHE A 126 3.77 -0.14 10.89
N ASN A 127 2.45 -0.12 11.01
CA ASN A 127 1.79 -0.24 12.31
C ASN A 127 1.64 -1.72 12.69
N PRO A 128 2.26 -2.18 13.78
CA PRO A 128 2.12 -3.57 14.24
C PRO A 128 0.68 -3.99 14.53
N ASN A 129 -0.20 -3.04 14.84
CA ASN A 129 -1.61 -3.33 15.12
C ASN A 129 -2.44 -3.62 13.87
N SER A 130 -1.90 -3.35 12.67
CA SER A 130 -2.54 -3.69 11.40
C SER A 130 -2.46 -5.19 11.09
N TYR A 131 -1.69 -5.97 11.86
CA TYR A 131 -1.43 -7.39 11.61
C TYR A 131 -1.90 -8.28 12.75
N ALA A 132 -2.36 -9.48 12.43
CA ALA A 132 -2.66 -10.50 13.41
C ALA A 132 -1.42 -10.89 14.23
N ALA A 133 -1.61 -11.38 15.45
CA ALA A 133 -0.51 -11.69 16.35
C ALA A 133 0.50 -12.70 15.77
N GLY A 134 0.02 -13.70 15.03
CA GLY A 134 0.86 -14.71 14.36
C GLY A 134 1.68 -14.19 13.18
N ASN A 135 1.32 -13.00 12.64
CA ASN A 135 2.00 -12.40 11.49
C ASN A 135 2.93 -11.25 11.91
N LYS A 136 3.35 -11.23 13.17
CA LYS A 136 4.25 -10.22 13.73
C LYS A 136 5.44 -10.86 14.40
N ARG A 137 6.63 -10.35 14.16
CA ARG A 137 7.85 -10.71 14.88
C ARG A 137 8.60 -9.45 15.28
N THR A 138 8.99 -9.38 16.54
CA THR A 138 9.84 -8.31 17.06
C THR A 138 11.22 -8.88 17.35
N LEU A 139 12.22 -8.40 16.63
CA LEU A 139 13.61 -8.79 16.83
C LEU A 139 14.22 -7.97 17.96
N SER A 140 14.95 -8.61 18.88
CA SER A 140 15.59 -7.97 20.03
C SER A 140 17.03 -8.42 20.20
N GLY A 141 17.84 -7.57 20.83
CA GLY A 141 19.25 -7.86 21.11
C GLY A 141 20.01 -8.27 19.85
N THR A 142 20.71 -9.40 19.91
CA THR A 142 21.54 -9.94 18.82
C THR A 142 20.74 -10.49 17.62
N GLU A 143 19.41 -10.56 17.70
CA GLU A 143 18.58 -10.94 16.55
C GLU A 143 18.33 -9.75 15.60
N GLN A 144 18.52 -8.53 16.08
CA GLN A 144 18.31 -7.35 15.27
C GLN A 144 19.27 -7.32 14.07
N TRP A 145 18.76 -6.99 12.89
CA TRP A 145 19.55 -6.95 11.67
C TRP A 145 20.67 -5.90 11.66
N SER A 146 20.69 -4.99 12.64
CA SER A 146 21.80 -4.08 12.88
C SER A 146 23.02 -4.76 13.53
N ASP A 147 22.83 -5.93 14.13
CA ASP A 147 23.91 -6.74 14.70
C ASP A 147 24.55 -7.60 13.60
N PRO A 148 25.87 -7.51 13.38
CA PRO A 148 26.56 -8.32 12.36
C PRO A 148 26.49 -9.83 12.60
N ALA A 149 26.24 -10.29 13.85
CA ALA A 149 26.11 -11.69 14.22
C ALA A 149 24.72 -12.26 13.88
N SER A 150 23.70 -11.41 13.70
CA SER A 150 22.35 -11.84 13.34
C SER A 150 22.32 -12.56 11.98
N ASN A 151 21.19 -13.22 11.69
CA ASN A 151 21.03 -13.91 10.41
C ASN A 151 19.70 -13.54 9.73
N PRO A 152 19.65 -12.46 8.94
CA PRO A 152 18.43 -12.00 8.30
C PRO A 152 17.82 -12.98 7.29
N LEU A 153 18.61 -13.84 6.64
CA LEU A 153 18.13 -14.70 5.55
C LEU A 153 17.10 -15.73 6.01
N PRO A 154 17.35 -16.57 7.03
CA PRO A 154 16.32 -17.47 7.56
C PRO A 154 15.10 -16.69 8.08
N GLU A 155 15.31 -15.59 8.80
CA GLU A 155 14.22 -14.78 9.34
C GLU A 155 13.23 -14.30 8.26
N ILE A 156 13.76 -13.86 7.13
CA ILE A 156 12.97 -13.40 5.99
C ILE A 156 12.27 -14.60 5.31
N THR A 157 13.00 -15.70 5.08
CA THR A 157 12.43 -16.88 4.41
C THR A 157 11.36 -17.54 5.26
N ASP A 158 11.58 -17.70 6.55
CA ASP A 158 10.61 -18.26 7.49
C ASP A 158 9.33 -17.40 7.56
N ALA A 159 9.49 -16.07 7.55
CA ALA A 159 8.36 -15.13 7.49
C ALA A 159 7.57 -15.25 6.18
N LEU A 160 8.24 -15.45 5.04
CA LEU A 160 7.58 -15.66 3.75
C LEU A 160 6.84 -16.99 3.68
N ASP A 161 7.36 -18.04 4.32
CA ASP A 161 6.81 -19.38 4.30
C ASP A 161 5.76 -19.63 5.40
N SER A 162 5.66 -18.72 6.38
CA SER A 162 4.68 -18.82 7.48
C SER A 162 3.24 -18.51 7.07
N VAL A 163 3.03 -17.90 5.91
CA VAL A 163 1.71 -17.51 5.41
C VAL A 163 1.26 -18.41 4.27
N ILE A 164 -0.04 -18.68 4.19
CA ILE A 164 -0.64 -19.58 3.19
C ILE A 164 -0.34 -19.11 1.76
N LEU A 165 -0.47 -17.82 1.50
CA LEU A 165 -0.12 -17.21 0.22
C LEU A 165 1.18 -16.44 0.37
N ARG A 166 2.24 -16.94 -0.26
CA ARG A 166 3.56 -16.32 -0.19
C ARG A 166 3.54 -14.89 -0.73
N PRO A 167 3.99 -13.89 0.03
CA PRO A 167 4.04 -12.50 -0.42
C PRO A 167 5.02 -12.32 -1.59
N ASN A 168 4.68 -11.40 -2.48
CA ASN A 168 5.50 -11.02 -3.63
C ASN A 168 6.08 -9.60 -3.53
N ILE A 169 5.68 -8.82 -2.51
CA ILE A 169 6.15 -7.46 -2.26
C ILE A 169 6.70 -7.38 -0.85
N GLY A 170 7.91 -6.85 -0.72
CA GLY A 170 8.55 -6.52 0.56
C GLY A 170 8.75 -5.01 0.67
N VAL A 171 8.25 -4.41 1.75
CA VAL A 171 8.40 -2.97 2.02
C VAL A 171 9.40 -2.76 3.16
N LEU A 172 10.45 -2.02 2.89
CA LEU A 172 11.52 -1.76 3.85
C LEU A 172 11.70 -0.26 4.05
N GLY A 173 11.85 0.15 5.31
CA GLY A 173 12.32 1.49 5.63
C GLY A 173 13.76 1.70 5.09
N ARG A 174 14.08 2.92 4.66
CA ARG A 174 15.38 3.28 4.08
C ARG A 174 16.58 2.83 4.94
N ARG A 175 16.49 3.01 6.26
CA ARG A 175 17.55 2.62 7.20
C ARG A 175 17.72 1.09 7.23
N THR A 176 16.63 0.36 7.31
CA THR A 176 16.63 -1.12 7.29
C THR A 176 17.21 -1.66 6.00
N ALA A 177 16.81 -1.11 4.85
CA ALA A 177 17.36 -1.48 3.55
C ALA A 177 18.88 -1.24 3.48
N THR A 178 19.38 -0.13 4.06
CA THR A 178 20.83 0.15 4.11
C THR A 178 21.57 -0.85 5.00
N ILE A 179 20.98 -1.22 6.15
CA ILE A 179 21.56 -2.22 7.05
C ILE A 179 21.67 -3.58 6.35
N LEU A 180 20.55 -4.05 5.73
CA LEU A 180 20.53 -5.33 5.03
C LEU A 180 21.55 -5.39 3.88
N ARG A 181 21.68 -4.33 3.09
CA ARG A 181 22.67 -4.27 1.98
C ARG A 181 24.12 -4.43 2.45
N ARG A 182 24.41 -4.05 3.68
CA ARG A 182 25.77 -4.11 4.27
C ARG A 182 25.95 -5.29 5.22
N HIS A 183 24.89 -6.09 5.44
CA HIS A 183 24.92 -7.17 6.41
C HIS A 183 25.87 -8.29 5.95
N PRO A 184 26.87 -8.73 6.79
CA PRO A 184 27.89 -9.69 6.38
C PRO A 184 27.32 -10.99 5.83
N LYS A 185 26.26 -11.52 6.43
CA LYS A 185 25.60 -12.76 5.99
C LYS A 185 24.95 -12.63 4.61
N ILE A 186 24.37 -11.48 4.30
CA ILE A 186 23.75 -11.22 2.99
C ILE A 186 24.85 -11.03 1.93
N VAL A 187 25.87 -10.23 2.23
CA VAL A 187 27.01 -10.02 1.31
C VAL A 187 27.70 -11.35 1.00
N LYS A 188 27.92 -12.19 2.02
CA LYS A 188 28.52 -13.52 1.83
C LYS A 188 27.64 -14.43 0.97
N ALA A 189 26.34 -14.47 1.21
CA ALA A 189 25.41 -15.28 0.42
C ALA A 189 25.36 -14.85 -1.05
N TYR A 190 25.43 -13.55 -1.32
CA TYR A 190 25.47 -13.01 -2.69
C TYR A 190 26.77 -13.34 -3.42
N ASN A 191 27.91 -13.26 -2.74
CA ASN A 191 29.22 -13.52 -3.33
C ASN A 191 29.57 -15.02 -3.48
N GLY A 192 28.71 -15.93 -3.00
CA GLY A 192 28.84 -17.37 -3.24
C GLY A 192 30.04 -18.05 -2.55
N THR A 193 30.50 -17.50 -1.42
CA THR A 193 31.61 -18.05 -0.61
C THR A 193 31.25 -18.25 0.84
#